data_8638c8824dcc2d1ffa4cc6ec7f13f121
#
_entry.id   8638c8824dcc2d1ffa4cc6ec7f13f121
#
_cell.length_a   1.000
_cell.length_b   1.000
_cell.length_c   1.000
_cell.angle_alpha   90.00
_cell.angle_beta   90.00
_cell.angle_gamma   90.00
#
_symmetry.space_group_name_H-M   'P 1'
#
loop_
_entity.id
_entity.type
_entity.pdbx_description
1 polymer ?
#
loop_
_entity_poly.entity_id
_entity_poly.type
_entity_poly.pdbx_seq_one_letter_code
_entity_poly.pdbx_strand_id
1 'polypeptide(L)'
;MAKTFEPSKAWKEVVAPDEEQRFAEYGHQFAELQARKSKKYGNGRGLHRKQLTAARGTLQVQDGLPEFAVQGLFAKPCVHDVLVRLSNGGMDKASDHKPDIRGFSFGVFGVQGDSALGIGPAKSQDFALINQEKFAFPKSDEFVDFVVAASHGGGALIKFMVRRYGVFGA
;
A
#
# COMPACT_ATOMS: atom_id res chain seq x y z
N MET A 1 8.43 -16.60 -21.52
CA MET A 1 7.06 -16.09 -21.82
C MET A 1 6.38 -15.73 -20.52
N ALA A 2 5.95 -14.51 -20.33
CA ALA A 2 5.15 -14.14 -19.18
C ALA A 2 3.81 -14.91 -19.22
N LYS A 3 3.42 -15.53 -18.10
CA LYS A 3 2.09 -16.13 -17.99
C LYS A 3 1.05 -15.03 -18.01
N THR A 4 0.22 -15.01 -19.04
CA THR A 4 -0.99 -14.18 -19.08
C THR A 4 -2.02 -14.83 -18.17
N PHE A 5 -2.55 -14.08 -17.21
CA PHE A 5 -3.63 -14.53 -16.34
C PHE A 5 -4.93 -13.88 -16.82
N GLU A 6 -5.92 -14.71 -17.08
CA GLU A 6 -7.28 -14.20 -17.36
C GLU A 6 -7.92 -13.69 -16.06
N PRO A 7 -8.55 -12.51 -16.08
CA PRO A 7 -9.27 -12.01 -14.92
C PRO A 7 -10.41 -12.95 -14.52
N SER A 8 -10.48 -13.32 -13.25
CA SER A 8 -11.58 -14.13 -12.75
C SER A 8 -12.85 -13.28 -12.60
N LYS A 9 -13.96 -13.74 -13.17
CA LYS A 9 -15.30 -13.17 -12.95
C LYS A 9 -16.06 -13.89 -11.82
N ALA A 10 -15.46 -14.92 -11.23
CA ALA A 10 -16.08 -15.78 -10.20
C ALA A 10 -15.46 -15.56 -8.81
N TRP A 11 -14.90 -14.40 -8.55
CA TRP A 11 -14.38 -14.06 -7.22
C TRP A 11 -15.53 -13.93 -6.20
N LYS A 12 -15.26 -14.31 -4.97
CA LYS A 12 -16.18 -14.14 -3.84
C LYS A 12 -15.45 -13.45 -2.72
N GLU A 13 -16.13 -12.50 -2.12
CA GLU A 13 -15.70 -11.93 -0.85
C GLU A 13 -16.10 -12.88 0.28
N VAL A 14 -15.16 -13.21 1.15
CA VAL A 14 -15.39 -14.01 2.35
C VAL A 14 -14.91 -13.19 3.53
N VAL A 15 -15.87 -12.61 4.26
CA VAL A 15 -15.60 -11.83 5.47
C VAL A 15 -15.61 -12.79 6.66
N ALA A 16 -14.52 -12.83 7.43
CA ALA A 16 -14.44 -13.65 8.64
C ALA A 16 -15.29 -13.03 9.76
N PRO A 17 -15.92 -13.85 10.65
CA PRO A 17 -16.77 -13.33 11.72
C PRO A 17 -16.07 -12.38 12.70
N ASP A 18 -14.76 -12.48 12.85
CA ASP A 18 -13.90 -11.68 13.72
C ASP A 18 -13.16 -10.54 13.00
N GLU A 19 -13.45 -10.33 11.71
CA GLU A 19 -12.67 -9.40 10.87
C GLU A 19 -12.73 -7.97 11.39
N GLU A 20 -13.90 -7.46 11.72
CA GLU A 20 -14.07 -6.11 12.24
C GLU A 20 -13.25 -5.88 13.51
N GLN A 21 -13.32 -6.82 14.46
CA GLN A 21 -12.56 -6.74 15.71
C GLN A 21 -11.04 -6.79 15.46
N ARG A 22 -10.58 -7.68 14.57
CA ARG A 22 -9.16 -7.76 14.20
C ARG A 22 -8.65 -6.47 13.56
N PHE A 23 -9.40 -5.91 12.64
CA PHE A 23 -9.00 -4.67 11.98
C PHE A 23 -9.02 -3.47 12.94
N ALA A 24 -9.93 -3.42 13.90
CA ALA A 24 -9.90 -2.42 14.97
C ALA A 24 -8.61 -2.55 15.80
N GLU A 25 -8.21 -3.77 16.20
CA GLU A 25 -6.97 -4.03 16.92
C GLU A 25 -5.74 -3.64 16.08
N TYR A 26 -5.70 -3.97 14.79
CA TYR A 26 -4.63 -3.54 13.88
C TYR A 26 -4.53 -2.01 13.81
N GLY A 27 -5.66 -1.32 13.78
CA GLY A 27 -5.73 0.13 13.83
C GLY A 27 -5.06 0.71 15.07
N HIS A 28 -5.33 0.13 16.25
CA HIS A 28 -4.68 0.52 17.51
C HIS A 28 -3.16 0.29 17.47
N GLN A 29 -2.71 -0.88 17.05
CA GLN A 29 -1.29 -1.20 16.92
C GLN A 29 -0.56 -0.24 15.98
N PHE A 30 -1.14 0.07 14.83
CA PHE A 30 -0.57 1.04 13.90
C PHE A 30 -0.54 2.47 14.46
N ALA A 31 -1.57 2.88 15.20
CA ALA A 31 -1.61 4.19 15.86
C ALA A 31 -0.48 4.32 16.90
N GLU A 32 -0.25 3.29 17.73
CA GLU A 32 0.85 3.27 18.68
C GLU A 32 2.23 3.31 18.01
N LEU A 33 2.41 2.53 16.92
CA LEU A 33 3.62 2.55 16.11
C LEU A 33 3.90 3.94 15.56
N GLN A 34 2.88 4.58 14.98
CA GLN A 34 2.98 5.92 14.42
C GLN A 34 3.31 6.95 15.52
N ALA A 35 2.68 6.85 16.67
CA ALA A 35 2.96 7.73 17.81
C ALA A 35 4.41 7.63 18.28
N ARG A 36 4.93 6.39 18.44
CA ARG A 36 6.35 6.16 18.80
C ARG A 36 7.32 6.75 17.78
N LYS A 37 7.06 6.52 16.48
CA LYS A 37 7.92 7.05 15.42
C LYS A 37 7.81 8.58 15.29
N SER A 38 6.64 9.15 15.60
CA SER A 38 6.43 10.61 15.59
C SER A 38 7.20 11.31 16.71
N LYS A 39 7.38 10.67 17.86
CA LYS A 39 8.27 11.20 18.92
C LYS A 39 9.72 11.34 18.43
N LYS A 40 10.20 10.43 17.57
CA LYS A 40 11.58 10.43 17.07
C LYS A 40 11.77 11.33 15.85
N TYR A 41 10.82 11.34 14.94
CA TYR A 41 10.99 11.93 13.59
C TYR A 41 10.07 13.11 13.30
N GLY A 42 9.24 13.53 14.25
CA GLY A 42 8.13 14.45 14.03
C GLY A 42 6.90 13.76 13.41
N ASN A 43 5.79 14.49 13.32
CA ASN A 43 4.56 13.97 12.74
C ASN A 43 4.77 13.47 11.30
N GLY A 44 4.08 12.38 10.94
CA GLY A 44 4.20 11.79 9.61
C GLY A 44 3.56 10.42 9.51
N ARG A 45 3.73 9.79 8.36
CA ARG A 45 3.16 8.46 8.07
C ARG A 45 3.76 7.37 8.95
N GLY A 46 2.99 6.34 9.25
CA GLY A 46 3.48 5.13 9.93
C GLY A 46 4.44 4.33 9.06
N LEU A 47 4.00 3.96 7.86
CA LEU A 47 4.82 3.35 6.80
C LEU A 47 5.12 4.38 5.70
N HIS A 48 6.06 4.05 4.82
CA HIS A 48 6.49 4.95 3.74
C HIS A 48 6.85 6.34 4.25
N ARG A 49 7.46 6.40 5.44
CA ARG A 49 7.72 7.66 6.15
C ARG A 49 8.72 8.55 5.42
N LYS A 50 9.82 7.98 4.92
CA LYS A 50 10.82 8.73 4.18
C LYS A 50 10.35 9.00 2.76
N GLN A 51 10.05 10.26 2.47
CA GLN A 51 9.82 10.72 1.11
C GLN A 51 11.16 10.92 0.41
N LEU A 52 11.27 10.38 -0.81
CA LEU A 52 12.43 10.57 -1.68
C LEU A 52 12.20 11.80 -2.56
N THR A 53 11.06 11.87 -3.22
CA THR A 53 10.65 13.01 -4.03
C THR A 53 9.13 13.09 -4.14
N ALA A 54 8.65 14.25 -4.59
CA ALA A 54 7.27 14.45 -5.00
C ALA A 54 7.26 15.28 -6.29
N ALA A 55 6.25 15.03 -7.14
CA ALA A 55 6.08 15.73 -8.40
C ALA A 55 4.61 15.97 -8.70
N ARG A 56 4.32 17.02 -9.46
CA ARG A 56 3.02 17.20 -10.14
C ARG A 56 3.17 16.74 -11.58
N GLY A 57 2.10 16.21 -12.12
CA GLY A 57 2.06 15.73 -13.49
C GLY A 57 0.64 15.50 -13.96
N THR A 58 0.50 14.79 -15.06
CA THR A 58 -0.79 14.40 -15.62
C THR A 58 -0.85 12.90 -15.84
N LEU A 59 -2.02 12.31 -15.59
CA LEU A 59 -2.38 10.97 -15.98
C LEU A 59 -3.24 11.05 -17.23
N GLN A 60 -2.76 10.50 -18.34
CA GLN A 60 -3.52 10.38 -19.57
C GLN A 60 -4.06 8.97 -19.70
N VAL A 61 -5.38 8.83 -19.68
CA VAL A 61 -6.08 7.57 -20.01
C VAL A 61 -6.14 7.47 -21.53
N GLN A 62 -5.53 6.42 -22.08
CA GLN A 62 -5.48 6.17 -23.52
C GLN A 62 -6.79 5.57 -24.02
N ASP A 63 -7.06 5.72 -25.31
CA ASP A 63 -8.07 4.93 -26.00
C ASP A 63 -7.56 3.49 -26.22
N GLY A 64 -8.49 2.55 -26.45
CA GLY A 64 -8.16 1.16 -26.77
C GLY A 64 -7.64 0.33 -25.59
N LEU A 65 -7.99 0.69 -24.37
CA LEU A 65 -7.69 -0.14 -23.20
C LEU A 65 -8.41 -1.49 -23.30
N PRO A 66 -7.83 -2.57 -22.72
CA PRO A 66 -8.51 -3.87 -22.62
C PRO A 66 -9.86 -3.75 -21.90
N GLU A 67 -10.85 -4.52 -22.30
CA GLU A 67 -12.21 -4.48 -21.75
C GLU A 67 -12.25 -4.51 -20.21
N PHE A 68 -11.41 -5.34 -19.58
CA PHE A 68 -11.35 -5.42 -18.12
C PHE A 68 -10.83 -4.15 -17.43
N ALA A 69 -10.14 -3.27 -18.16
CA ALA A 69 -9.60 -2.02 -17.63
C ALA A 69 -10.52 -0.81 -17.87
N VAL A 70 -11.49 -0.94 -18.77
CA VAL A 70 -12.43 0.15 -19.16
C VAL A 70 -13.51 0.28 -18.08
N GLN A 71 -13.15 0.81 -16.90
CA GLN A 71 -14.08 1.02 -15.78
C GLN A 71 -13.61 2.14 -14.86
N GLY A 72 -14.54 2.74 -14.13
CA GLY A 72 -14.24 3.81 -13.18
C GLY A 72 -13.46 4.95 -13.81
N LEU A 73 -12.33 5.31 -13.22
CA LEU A 73 -11.41 6.35 -13.71
C LEU A 73 -10.95 6.11 -15.16
N PHE A 74 -10.84 4.84 -15.57
CA PHE A 74 -10.32 4.44 -16.88
C PHE A 74 -11.42 4.17 -17.93
N ALA A 75 -12.68 4.52 -17.64
CA ALA A 75 -13.82 4.23 -18.51
C ALA A 75 -13.81 5.00 -19.84
N LYS A 76 -13.11 6.12 -19.89
CA LYS A 76 -13.02 6.99 -21.07
C LYS A 76 -11.64 7.60 -21.21
N PRO A 77 -11.15 7.84 -22.43
CA PRO A 77 -9.96 8.65 -22.64
C PRO A 77 -10.12 10.03 -22.00
N CYS A 78 -9.16 10.41 -21.17
CA CYS A 78 -9.18 11.69 -20.47
C CYS A 78 -7.78 12.03 -19.93
N VAL A 79 -7.64 13.23 -19.39
CA VAL A 79 -6.42 13.69 -18.72
C VAL A 79 -6.80 14.20 -17.34
N HIS A 80 -6.06 13.76 -16.33
CA HIS A 80 -6.23 14.21 -14.96
C HIS A 80 -4.92 14.79 -14.42
N ASP A 81 -5.04 15.78 -13.56
CA ASP A 81 -3.91 16.24 -12.75
C ASP A 81 -3.57 15.19 -11.69
N VAL A 82 -2.29 14.97 -11.47
CA VAL A 82 -1.81 14.03 -10.47
C VAL A 82 -0.74 14.65 -9.59
N LEU A 83 -0.71 14.20 -8.33
CA LEU A 83 0.37 14.43 -7.40
C LEU A 83 1.05 13.10 -7.09
N VAL A 84 2.34 13.02 -7.41
CA VAL A 84 3.13 11.79 -7.28
C VAL A 84 4.04 11.89 -6.07
N ARG A 85 4.24 10.76 -5.38
CA ARG A 85 5.17 10.63 -4.26
C ARG A 85 5.96 9.33 -4.36
N LEU A 86 7.29 9.45 -4.36
CA LEU A 86 8.22 8.33 -4.22
C LEU A 86 8.70 8.24 -2.76
N SER A 87 8.82 7.04 -2.23
CA SER A 87 9.16 6.82 -0.82
C SER A 87 9.84 5.48 -0.57
N ASN A 88 10.56 5.38 0.55
CA ASN A 88 10.98 4.11 1.11
C ASN A 88 9.83 3.48 1.90
N GLY A 89 9.68 2.14 1.88
CA GLY A 89 8.58 1.43 2.52
C GLY A 89 8.61 1.46 4.05
N GLY A 90 9.79 1.56 4.63
CA GLY A 90 10.00 1.48 6.08
C GLY A 90 9.41 2.63 6.89
N MET A 91 9.37 2.41 8.21
CA MET A 91 8.90 3.38 9.21
C MET A 91 9.98 4.36 9.64
N ASP A 92 11.25 4.07 9.35
CA ASP A 92 12.41 4.88 9.71
C ASP A 92 12.90 5.71 8.52
N LYS A 93 13.49 6.86 8.82
CA LYS A 93 14.21 7.67 7.83
C LYS A 93 15.63 7.10 7.63
N ALA A 94 15.68 5.86 7.11
CA ALA A 94 16.95 5.16 6.86
C ALA A 94 17.73 5.78 5.69
N SER A 95 19.03 5.42 5.60
CA SER A 95 19.86 5.76 4.44
C SER A 95 19.35 5.09 3.17
N ASP A 96 19.46 5.78 2.02
CA ASP A 96 19.04 5.24 0.72
C ASP A 96 19.98 4.13 0.19
N HIS A 97 21.15 3.98 0.81
CA HIS A 97 22.06 2.84 0.55
C HIS A 97 21.57 1.53 1.16
N LYS A 98 20.60 1.58 2.08
CA LYS A 98 20.00 0.36 2.64
C LYS A 98 18.91 -0.16 1.71
N PRO A 99 18.86 -1.48 1.48
CA PRO A 99 17.75 -2.11 0.77
C PRO A 99 16.42 -1.78 1.46
N ASP A 100 15.42 -1.44 0.66
CA ASP A 100 14.06 -1.18 1.13
C ASP A 100 13.09 -1.33 -0.03
N ILE A 101 11.84 -1.62 0.26
CA ILE A 101 10.75 -1.53 -0.71
C ILE A 101 10.61 -0.07 -1.12
N ARG A 102 10.50 0.20 -2.42
CA ARG A 102 10.21 1.54 -2.92
C ARG A 102 8.72 1.67 -3.20
N GLY A 103 8.13 2.72 -2.65
CA GLY A 103 6.75 3.08 -2.90
C GLY A 103 6.64 4.14 -3.98
N PHE A 104 5.71 3.93 -4.89
CA PHE A 104 5.23 4.88 -5.86
C PHE A 104 3.74 5.09 -5.62
N SER A 105 3.36 6.26 -5.12
CA SER A 105 1.96 6.58 -4.92
C SER A 105 1.59 7.83 -5.69
N PHE A 106 0.39 7.86 -6.23
CA PHE A 106 -0.14 9.04 -6.88
C PHE A 106 -1.63 9.21 -6.60
N GLY A 107 -2.02 10.45 -6.34
CA GLY A 107 -3.41 10.89 -6.22
C GLY A 107 -3.84 11.54 -7.52
N VAL A 108 -4.99 11.12 -8.04
CA VAL A 108 -5.63 11.63 -9.25
C VAL A 108 -6.76 12.55 -8.82
N PHE A 109 -6.78 13.78 -9.33
CA PHE A 109 -7.76 14.80 -8.97
C PHE A 109 -8.81 15.01 -10.07
N GLY A 110 -9.95 15.57 -9.67
CA GLY A 110 -11.04 15.85 -10.60
C GLY A 110 -11.78 14.60 -11.08
N VAL A 111 -11.69 13.51 -10.35
CA VAL A 111 -12.46 12.29 -10.64
C VAL A 111 -13.94 12.54 -10.37
N GLN A 112 -14.78 11.79 -11.07
CA GLN A 112 -16.23 11.85 -10.93
C GLN A 112 -16.78 10.47 -10.62
N GLY A 113 -17.85 10.42 -9.87
CA GLY A 113 -18.54 9.21 -9.45
C GLY A 113 -18.62 9.08 -7.94
N ASP A 114 -19.10 7.96 -7.47
CA ASP A 114 -19.26 7.68 -6.05
C ASP A 114 -17.95 7.14 -5.47
N SER A 115 -17.68 7.51 -4.23
CA SER A 115 -16.56 6.95 -3.47
C SER A 115 -16.84 5.48 -3.13
N ALA A 116 -15.91 4.59 -3.39
CA ALA A 116 -15.98 3.19 -2.98
C ALA A 116 -16.11 3.02 -1.45
N LEU A 117 -15.75 4.03 -0.66
CA LEU A 117 -15.88 4.03 0.79
C LEU A 117 -17.26 4.52 1.29
N GLY A 118 -18.19 4.80 0.39
CA GLY A 118 -19.54 5.25 0.74
C GLY A 118 -19.64 6.64 1.38
N ILE A 119 -18.60 7.45 1.30
CA ILE A 119 -18.51 8.79 1.93
C ILE A 119 -18.98 9.93 1.00
N GLY A 120 -19.78 9.63 0.00
CA GLY A 120 -20.31 10.57 -0.98
C GLY A 120 -19.48 10.65 -2.27
N PRO A 121 -19.62 11.72 -3.08
CA PRO A 121 -18.94 11.87 -4.34
C PRO A 121 -17.41 11.84 -4.19
N ALA A 122 -16.73 11.08 -5.05
CA ALA A 122 -15.28 11.05 -5.11
C ALA A 122 -14.75 12.41 -5.62
N LYS A 123 -13.69 12.91 -4.98
CA LYS A 123 -12.95 14.11 -5.41
C LYS A 123 -11.57 13.77 -5.93
N SER A 124 -11.03 12.67 -5.47
CA SER A 124 -9.73 12.12 -5.87
C SER A 124 -9.76 10.61 -5.77
N GLN A 125 -8.84 9.97 -6.47
CA GLN A 125 -8.57 8.54 -6.32
C GLN A 125 -7.07 8.36 -6.13
N ASP A 126 -6.69 7.60 -5.09
CA ASP A 126 -5.30 7.33 -4.76
C ASP A 126 -4.89 5.93 -5.19
N PHE A 127 -3.66 5.84 -5.71
CA PHE A 127 -3.01 4.58 -6.04
C PHE A 127 -1.74 4.44 -5.21
N ALA A 128 -1.57 3.30 -4.57
CA ALA A 128 -0.38 2.94 -3.82
C ALA A 128 0.26 1.71 -4.45
N LEU A 129 1.44 1.90 -5.01
CA LEU A 129 2.19 0.89 -5.72
C LEU A 129 3.55 0.66 -5.03
N ILE A 130 4.11 -0.51 -5.23
CA ILE A 130 5.45 -0.87 -4.78
C ILE A 130 6.26 -1.44 -5.94
N ASN A 131 7.58 -1.41 -5.82
CA ASN A 131 8.50 -1.93 -6.84
C ASN A 131 8.66 -3.48 -6.78
N GLN A 132 7.58 -4.19 -6.47
CA GLN A 132 7.53 -5.65 -6.43
C GLN A 132 6.32 -6.14 -7.21
N GLU A 133 6.44 -7.28 -7.88
CA GLU A 133 5.34 -7.89 -8.65
C GLU A 133 4.19 -8.36 -7.77
N LYS A 134 4.50 -8.78 -6.54
CA LYS A 134 3.52 -9.30 -5.59
C LYS A 134 3.76 -8.70 -4.21
N PHE A 135 2.68 -8.51 -3.48
CA PHE A 135 2.78 -8.21 -2.07
C PHE A 135 3.31 -9.43 -1.31
N ALA A 136 4.28 -9.21 -0.42
CA ALA A 136 5.00 -10.30 0.25
C ALA A 136 4.13 -11.12 1.21
N PHE A 137 3.03 -10.55 1.69
CA PHE A 137 2.16 -11.16 2.70
C PHE A 137 0.77 -11.43 2.12
N PRO A 138 0.33 -12.69 2.05
CA PRO A 138 -0.99 -13.03 1.52
C PRO A 138 -2.13 -12.74 2.50
N LYS A 139 -1.81 -12.54 3.79
CA LYS A 139 -2.78 -12.30 4.86
C LYS A 139 -2.47 -11.03 5.63
N SER A 140 -3.53 -10.36 6.10
CA SER A 140 -3.43 -9.11 6.87
C SER A 140 -2.71 -9.28 8.21
N ASP A 141 -2.98 -10.38 8.90
CA ASP A 141 -2.32 -10.71 10.18
C ASP A 141 -0.80 -10.87 10.02
N GLU A 142 -0.35 -11.59 9.00
CA GLU A 142 1.07 -11.76 8.70
C GLU A 142 1.74 -10.41 8.41
N PHE A 143 1.07 -9.55 7.67
CA PHE A 143 1.59 -8.21 7.38
C PHE A 143 1.69 -7.36 8.64
N VAL A 144 0.67 -7.35 9.49
CA VAL A 144 0.68 -6.58 10.72
C VAL A 144 1.76 -7.10 11.68
N ASP A 145 1.85 -8.40 11.88
CA ASP A 145 2.90 -9.02 12.71
C ASP A 145 4.31 -8.68 12.22
N PHE A 146 4.53 -8.71 10.90
CA PHE A 146 5.79 -8.27 10.30
C PHE A 146 6.09 -6.80 10.60
N VAL A 147 5.12 -5.91 10.40
CA VAL A 147 5.28 -4.47 10.65
C VAL A 147 5.56 -4.20 12.13
N VAL A 148 4.86 -4.86 13.03
CA VAL A 148 5.09 -4.78 14.47
C VAL A 148 6.49 -5.27 14.83
N ALA A 149 6.92 -6.43 14.34
CA ALA A 149 8.27 -6.96 14.56
C ALA A 149 9.34 -6.00 14.03
N ALA A 150 9.20 -5.52 12.80
CA ALA A 150 10.12 -4.56 12.20
C ALA A 150 10.22 -3.25 12.98
N SER A 151 9.14 -2.82 13.64
CA SER A 151 9.12 -1.61 14.46
C SER A 151 9.98 -1.70 15.72
N HIS A 152 10.23 -2.91 16.21
CA HIS A 152 11.06 -3.19 17.39
C HIS A 152 12.54 -3.41 17.05
N GLY A 153 12.90 -3.31 15.78
CA GLY A 153 14.29 -3.39 15.29
C GLY A 153 14.67 -4.75 14.70
N GLY A 154 15.90 -4.80 14.17
CA GLY A 154 16.37 -5.94 13.36
C GLY A 154 16.34 -7.28 14.10
N GLY A 155 16.65 -7.33 15.38
CA GLY A 155 16.60 -8.57 16.16
C GLY A 155 15.19 -9.16 16.29
N ALA A 156 14.17 -8.31 16.50
CA ALA A 156 12.79 -8.74 16.56
C ALA A 156 12.29 -9.20 15.17
N LEU A 157 12.71 -8.51 14.13
CA LEU A 157 12.42 -8.89 12.76
C LEU A 157 13.00 -10.26 12.39
N ILE A 158 14.28 -10.49 12.70
CA ILE A 158 14.94 -11.80 12.49
C ILE A 158 14.20 -12.90 13.26
N LYS A 159 13.86 -12.66 14.53
CA LYS A 159 13.09 -13.61 15.33
C LYS A 159 11.73 -13.94 14.69
N PHE A 160 11.03 -12.94 14.17
CA PHE A 160 9.78 -13.13 13.45
C PHE A 160 9.99 -14.00 12.20
N MET A 161 10.97 -13.65 11.36
CA MET A 161 11.28 -14.39 10.13
C MET A 161 11.63 -15.85 10.39
N VAL A 162 12.52 -16.11 11.37
CA VAL A 162 12.92 -17.47 11.74
C VAL A 162 11.73 -18.28 12.29
N ARG A 163 10.87 -17.67 13.10
CA ARG A 163 9.68 -18.35 13.64
C ARG A 163 8.68 -18.71 12.54
N ARG A 164 8.54 -17.83 11.54
CA ARG A 164 7.52 -17.98 10.49
C ARG A 164 7.97 -18.84 9.34
N TYR A 165 9.21 -18.71 8.92
CA TYR A 165 9.75 -19.32 7.69
C TYR A 165 10.89 -20.31 7.96
N GLY A 166 11.35 -20.46 9.19
CA GLY A 166 12.50 -21.27 9.55
C GLY A 166 13.83 -20.58 9.23
N VAL A 167 14.93 -21.23 9.66
CA VAL A 167 16.30 -20.67 9.50
C VAL A 167 16.71 -20.51 8.05
N PHE A 168 16.23 -21.39 7.16
CA PHE A 168 16.55 -21.38 5.73
C PHE A 168 15.58 -20.55 4.88
N GLY A 169 14.50 -20.04 5.45
CA GLY A 169 13.51 -19.21 4.76
C GLY A 169 13.53 -17.74 5.19
N ALA A 170 14.39 -17.40 6.16
CA ALA A 170 14.48 -16.05 6.72
C ALA A 170 15.63 -15.21 6.01
#